data_d0e52c40cbef8a2753b1cf113f92bfa7
#
_entry.id   d0e52c40cbef8a2753b1cf113f92bfa7
#
_cell.length_a   1.000
_cell.length_b   1.000
_cell.length_c   1.000
_cell.angle_alpha   90.00
_cell.angle_beta   90.00
_cell.angle_gamma   90.00
#
_symmetry.space_group_name_H-M   'P 1'
#
loop_
_entity.id
_entity.type
_entity.pdbx_description
1 polymer ?
#
loop_
_entity_poly.entity_id
_entity_poly.type
_entity_poly.pdbx_seq_one_letter_code
_entity_poly.pdbx_strand_id
1 'polypeptide(L)'
;MKKKRREGYPMISIEEYRQIISELMDELPDEFFRELSGGVIVSEALVIPDYARGNDLYTLGQYQVFSGMRQITMFKGSFDQVYPQADASEARIILRGILRHEFRHHLESLGGIHNSSSLEAEDELKKQEYLFRT
;
A
#
# COMPACT_ATOMS: atom_id res chain seq x y z
N MET A 1 18.61 2.17 21.61
CA MET A 1 18.45 1.65 21.24
C MET A 1 18.17 1.24 20.37
N LYS A 2 18.27 1.01 20.10
CA LYS A 2 18.08 0.65 19.33
C LYS A 2 17.65 -0.14 18.74
N LYS A 3 17.63 -0.24 18.15
CA LYS A 3 17.05 -0.84 17.44
C LYS A 3 17.62 -1.97 17.12
N LYS A 4 18.29 -2.60 17.50
CA LYS A 4 18.76 -3.65 17.12
C LYS A 4 17.79 -4.35 16.91
N ARG A 5 17.05 -3.88 17.01
CA ARG A 5 16.06 -4.12 16.82
C ARG A 5 15.54 -5.15 16.41
N ARG A 6 15.42 -5.34 15.60
CA ARG A 6 14.70 -6.45 15.03
C ARG A 6 15.60 -7.63 14.75
N GLU A 7 16.86 -7.46 14.91
CA GLU A 7 17.75 -8.57 14.70
C GLU A 7 17.43 -9.66 15.72
N GLY A 8 17.11 -10.86 15.27
CA GLY A 8 16.74 -11.94 16.14
C GLY A 8 15.30 -11.91 16.61
N TYR A 9 14.55 -10.88 16.23
CA TYR A 9 13.15 -10.73 16.58
C TYR A 9 12.29 -10.88 15.34
N PRO A 10 11.03 -11.27 15.51
CA PRO A 10 10.14 -11.32 14.36
C PRO A 10 9.89 -9.93 13.80
N MET A 11 9.44 -9.87 12.57
CA MET A 11 8.92 -8.67 11.96
C MET A 11 7.75 -8.18 12.80
N ILE A 12 7.27 -6.95 12.55
CA ILE A 12 6.11 -6.49 13.29
C ILE A 12 4.98 -7.49 13.11
N SER A 13 4.17 -7.66 14.14
CA SER A 13 3.08 -8.63 14.10
C SER A 13 1.95 -8.12 13.23
N ILE A 14 1.05 -9.03 12.84
CA ILE A 14 -0.15 -8.63 12.11
C ILE A 14 -0.99 -7.68 12.96
N GLU A 15 -1.02 -7.88 14.27
CA GLU A 15 -1.76 -6.99 15.17
C GLU A 15 -1.18 -5.59 15.19
N GLU A 16 0.16 -5.50 15.24
CA GLU A 16 0.82 -4.19 15.17
C GLU A 16 0.55 -3.50 13.84
N TYR A 17 0.62 -4.26 12.76
CA TYR A 17 0.37 -3.74 11.43
C TYR A 17 -1.06 -3.20 11.33
N ARG A 18 -2.04 -3.97 11.79
CA ARG A 18 -3.44 -3.53 11.78
C ARG A 18 -3.66 -2.30 12.63
N GLN A 19 -3.00 -2.24 13.80
CA GLN A 19 -3.12 -1.08 14.67
C GLN A 19 -2.56 0.17 14.00
N ILE A 20 -1.42 0.03 13.33
CA ILE A 20 -0.82 1.16 12.61
C ILE A 20 -1.77 1.64 11.51
N ILE A 21 -2.31 0.71 10.72
CA ILE A 21 -3.23 1.08 9.64
C ILE A 21 -4.45 1.82 10.21
N SER A 22 -5.00 1.32 11.31
CA SER A 22 -6.15 1.95 11.95
C SER A 22 -5.84 3.38 12.38
N GLU A 23 -4.69 3.58 13.00
CA GLU A 23 -4.28 4.91 13.44
C GLU A 23 -4.02 5.85 12.28
N LEU A 24 -3.47 5.32 11.20
CA LEU A 24 -3.23 6.13 10.00
C LEU A 24 -4.54 6.55 9.34
N MET A 25 -5.55 5.68 9.38
CA MET A 25 -6.86 6.05 8.86
C MET A 25 -7.47 7.17 9.66
N ASP A 26 -7.23 7.19 10.97
CA ASP A 26 -7.73 8.26 11.84
C ASP A 26 -7.14 9.63 11.51
N GLU A 27 -6.02 9.66 10.79
CA GLU A 27 -5.40 10.91 10.36
C GLU A 27 -6.10 11.54 9.16
N LEU A 28 -6.98 10.80 8.49
CA LEU A 28 -7.58 11.25 7.24
C LEU A 28 -8.96 11.85 7.47
N PRO A 29 -9.33 12.89 6.70
CA PRO A 29 -10.68 13.45 6.79
C PRO A 29 -11.73 12.41 6.45
N ASP A 30 -12.90 12.53 7.09
CA ASP A 30 -13.99 11.58 6.88
C ASP A 30 -14.40 11.46 5.43
N GLU A 31 -14.36 12.55 4.68
CA GLU A 31 -14.81 12.53 3.29
C GLU A 31 -13.91 11.69 2.39
N PHE A 32 -12.71 11.35 2.84
CA PHE A 32 -11.84 10.45 2.06
C PHE A 32 -12.43 9.05 1.97
N PHE A 33 -13.29 8.68 2.93
CA PHE A 33 -13.87 7.34 2.99
C PHE A 33 -15.18 7.24 2.23
N ARG A 34 -15.64 8.35 1.65
CA ARG A 34 -16.90 8.36 0.93
C ARG A 34 -16.85 7.38 -0.24
N GLU A 35 -17.86 6.53 -0.33
CA GLU A 35 -18.01 5.53 -1.37
C GLU A 35 -16.91 4.48 -1.42
N LEU A 36 -16.11 4.37 -0.37
CA LEU A 36 -15.15 3.29 -0.25
C LEU A 36 -15.87 2.09 0.39
N SER A 37 -16.78 1.51 -0.40
CA SER A 37 -17.72 0.51 0.12
C SER A 37 -17.05 -0.79 0.57
N GLY A 38 -15.90 -1.13 0.00
CA GLY A 38 -15.13 -2.30 0.41
C GLY A 38 -14.17 -2.01 1.55
N GLY A 39 -14.02 -0.74 1.93
CA GLY A 39 -13.17 -0.35 3.05
C GLY A 39 -11.69 -0.53 2.80
N VAL A 40 -10.94 -0.51 3.90
CA VAL A 40 -9.50 -0.78 3.88
C VAL A 40 -9.30 -2.15 4.51
N ILE A 41 -8.72 -3.06 3.75
CA ILE A 41 -8.54 -4.45 4.14
C ILE A 41 -7.06 -4.71 4.35
N VAL A 42 -6.72 -5.46 5.39
CA VAL A 42 -5.37 -5.94 5.62
C VAL A 42 -5.31 -7.40 5.24
N SER A 43 -4.39 -7.74 4.35
CA SER A 43 -4.17 -9.10 3.89
C SER A 43 -2.77 -9.55 4.30
N GLU A 44 -2.62 -10.81 4.67
CA GLU A 44 -1.31 -11.35 4.99
C GLU A 44 -0.58 -11.83 3.75
N ALA A 45 -1.18 -11.71 2.58
CA ALA A 45 -0.61 -12.23 1.34
C ALA A 45 0.66 -11.49 0.94
N LEU A 46 1.52 -12.21 0.24
CA LEU A 46 2.65 -11.65 -0.48
C LEU A 46 2.23 -11.64 -1.95
N VAL A 47 2.24 -10.47 -2.57
CA VAL A 47 1.72 -10.29 -3.92
C VAL A 47 2.81 -9.78 -4.84
N ILE A 48 2.97 -10.44 -5.97
CA ILE A 48 3.93 -10.07 -6.99
C ILE A 48 3.12 -9.64 -8.22
N PRO A 49 3.35 -8.43 -8.76
CA PRO A 49 2.60 -7.99 -9.94
C PRO A 49 2.84 -8.90 -11.14
N ASP A 50 1.85 -8.99 -12.01
CA ASP A 50 1.92 -9.87 -13.19
C ASP A 50 3.13 -9.57 -14.05
N TYR A 51 3.55 -8.30 -14.13
CA TYR A 51 4.65 -7.90 -15.01
C TYR A 51 6.01 -7.99 -14.35
N ALA A 52 6.08 -8.45 -13.10
CA ALA A 52 7.36 -8.52 -12.38
C ALA A 52 8.27 -9.58 -13.02
N ARG A 53 9.57 -9.30 -12.98
CA ARG A 53 10.59 -10.21 -13.47
C ARG A 53 11.13 -10.99 -12.30
N GLY A 54 10.63 -12.21 -12.13
CA GLY A 54 11.02 -13.01 -10.98
C GLY A 54 10.45 -12.40 -9.71
N ASN A 55 11.28 -12.33 -8.66
CA ASN A 55 10.83 -11.86 -7.34
C ASN A 55 11.44 -10.52 -6.97
N ASP A 56 11.54 -9.61 -7.92
CA ASP A 56 12.19 -8.32 -7.67
C ASP A 56 11.24 -7.16 -7.48
N LEU A 57 9.94 -7.42 -7.42
CA LEU A 57 8.94 -6.37 -7.28
C LEU A 57 7.74 -6.92 -6.52
N TYR A 58 7.24 -6.15 -5.56
CA TYR A 58 6.14 -6.58 -4.70
C TYR A 58 5.07 -5.51 -4.62
N THR A 59 3.81 -5.94 -4.56
CA THR A 59 2.68 -5.04 -4.40
C THR A 59 2.42 -4.87 -2.90
N LEU A 60 2.61 -3.64 -2.41
CA LEU A 60 2.48 -3.33 -0.98
C LEU A 60 1.07 -2.87 -0.62
N GLY A 61 0.37 -2.24 -1.57
CA GLY A 61 -1.00 -1.82 -1.40
C GLY A 61 -1.66 -1.76 -2.77
N GLN A 62 -2.99 -1.76 -2.78
CA GLN A 62 -3.72 -1.79 -4.03
C GLN A 62 -5.11 -1.18 -3.85
N TYR A 63 -5.50 -0.35 -4.81
CA TYR A 63 -6.86 0.16 -4.89
C TYR A 63 -7.57 -0.56 -6.02
N GLN A 64 -8.77 -1.07 -5.75
CA GLN A 64 -9.53 -1.83 -6.74
C GLN A 64 -10.97 -1.35 -6.81
N VAL A 65 -11.51 -1.37 -8.02
CA VAL A 65 -12.92 -1.13 -8.26
C VAL A 65 -13.44 -2.36 -9.00
N PHE A 66 -14.38 -3.06 -8.39
CA PHE A 66 -14.94 -4.25 -9.01
C PHE A 66 -16.40 -4.41 -8.57
N SER A 67 -17.25 -4.70 -9.55
CA SER A 67 -18.69 -4.86 -9.29
C SER A 67 -19.27 -3.71 -8.48
N GLY A 68 -18.80 -2.48 -8.77
CA GLY A 68 -19.27 -1.31 -8.06
C GLY A 68 -18.69 -1.11 -6.68
N MET A 69 -17.89 -2.04 -6.19
CA MET A 69 -17.25 -1.92 -4.89
C MET A 69 -15.87 -1.30 -5.04
N ARG A 70 -15.53 -0.39 -4.15
CA ARG A 70 -14.22 0.27 -4.13
C ARG A 70 -13.51 -0.13 -2.86
N GLN A 71 -12.27 -0.57 -2.98
CA GLN A 71 -11.58 -1.18 -1.85
C GLN A 71 -10.08 -0.92 -1.93
N ILE A 72 -9.48 -0.72 -0.76
CA ILE A 72 -8.03 -0.64 -0.63
C ILE A 72 -7.58 -1.88 0.14
N THR A 73 -6.55 -2.56 -0.36
CA THR A 73 -5.96 -3.69 0.33
C THR A 73 -4.50 -3.39 0.61
N MET A 74 -4.08 -3.62 1.86
CA MET A 74 -2.69 -3.48 2.28
C MET A 74 -2.14 -4.87 2.52
N PHE A 75 -1.02 -5.20 1.87
CA PHE A 75 -0.48 -6.56 1.87
C PHE A 75 0.70 -6.68 2.82
N LYS A 76 0.43 -7.23 3.99
CA LYS A 76 1.48 -7.37 5.00
C LYS A 76 2.59 -8.32 4.57
N GLY A 77 2.25 -9.40 3.86
CA GLY A 77 3.28 -10.32 3.39
C GLY A 77 4.29 -9.65 2.49
N SER A 78 3.80 -8.80 1.58
CA SER A 78 4.70 -8.02 0.72
C SER A 78 5.52 -7.02 1.52
N PHE A 79 4.88 -6.36 2.51
CA PHE A 79 5.57 -5.41 3.37
C PHE A 79 6.72 -6.11 4.11
N ASP A 80 6.46 -7.28 4.67
CA ASP A 80 7.47 -8.03 5.40
C ASP A 80 8.64 -8.43 4.50
N GLN A 81 8.34 -8.73 3.25
CA GLN A 81 9.38 -9.11 2.29
C GLN A 81 10.30 -7.94 1.96
N VAL A 82 9.74 -6.75 1.82
CA VAL A 82 10.52 -5.58 1.42
C VAL A 82 11.19 -4.92 2.63
N TYR A 83 10.53 -4.93 3.77
CA TYR A 83 10.98 -4.22 4.97
C TYR A 83 11.02 -5.15 6.19
N PRO A 84 11.80 -6.24 6.13
CA PRO A 84 11.75 -7.24 7.21
C PRO A 84 12.30 -6.73 8.53
N GLN A 85 13.07 -5.65 8.52
CA GLN A 85 13.70 -5.12 9.71
C GLN A 85 13.01 -3.88 10.27
N ALA A 86 11.92 -3.44 9.65
CA ALA A 86 11.25 -2.22 10.08
C ALA A 86 10.62 -2.42 11.45
N ASP A 87 10.91 -1.50 12.36
CA ASP A 87 10.19 -1.48 13.63
C ASP A 87 8.88 -0.69 13.46
N ALA A 88 8.11 -0.58 14.54
CA ALA A 88 6.80 0.06 14.46
C ALA A 88 6.87 1.51 14.00
N SER A 89 7.89 2.25 14.43
CA SER A 89 8.06 3.66 14.00
C SER A 89 8.33 3.76 12.52
N GLU A 90 9.24 2.94 12.04
CA GLU A 90 9.59 2.92 10.62
C GLU A 90 8.41 2.45 9.78
N ALA A 91 7.72 1.42 10.25
CA ALA A 91 6.56 0.90 9.56
C ALA A 91 5.48 1.96 9.42
N ARG A 92 5.27 2.77 10.46
CA ARG A 92 4.27 3.82 10.42
C ARG A 92 4.56 4.83 9.31
N ILE A 93 5.82 5.23 9.17
CA ILE A 93 6.21 6.18 8.13
C ILE A 93 5.98 5.58 6.75
N ILE A 94 6.43 4.35 6.57
CA ILE A 94 6.32 3.67 5.28
C ILE A 94 4.86 3.44 4.91
N LEU A 95 4.09 2.91 5.85
CA LEU A 95 2.69 2.58 5.59
C LEU A 95 1.83 3.82 5.37
N ARG A 96 2.18 4.94 6.02
CA ARG A 96 1.47 6.20 5.76
C ARG A 96 1.58 6.58 4.29
N GLY A 97 2.78 6.47 3.72
CA GLY A 97 2.98 6.80 2.31
C GLY A 97 2.17 5.89 1.39
N ILE A 98 2.22 4.59 1.68
CA ILE A 98 1.51 3.62 0.85
C ILE A 98 0.00 3.82 0.94
N LEU A 99 -0.52 3.97 2.14
CA LEU A 99 -1.95 4.11 2.34
C LEU A 99 -2.49 5.38 1.68
N ARG A 100 -1.75 6.50 1.81
CA ARG A 100 -2.17 7.75 1.20
C ARG A 100 -2.13 7.69 -0.32
N HIS A 101 -1.19 6.93 -0.87
CA HIS A 101 -1.13 6.70 -2.31
C HIS A 101 -2.41 6.01 -2.79
N GLU A 102 -2.87 4.98 -2.05
CA GLU A 102 -4.08 4.26 -2.45
C GLU A 102 -5.33 5.13 -2.27
N PHE A 103 -5.39 5.94 -1.21
CA PHE A 103 -6.50 6.87 -1.05
C PHE A 103 -6.53 7.91 -2.17
N ARG A 104 -5.36 8.32 -2.63
CA ARG A 104 -5.33 9.26 -3.76
C ARG A 104 -5.91 8.64 -5.02
N HIS A 105 -5.62 7.36 -5.27
CA HIS A 105 -6.27 6.63 -6.35
C HIS A 105 -7.79 6.66 -6.19
N HIS A 106 -8.27 6.44 -4.97
CA HIS A 106 -9.70 6.44 -4.70
C HIS A 106 -10.33 7.80 -5.01
N LEU A 107 -9.70 8.88 -4.54
CA LEU A 107 -10.24 10.21 -4.76
C LEU A 107 -10.22 10.58 -6.24
N GLU A 108 -9.17 10.23 -6.96
CA GLU A 108 -9.09 10.49 -8.38
C GLU A 108 -10.14 9.67 -9.14
N SER A 109 -10.37 8.45 -8.71
CA SER A 109 -11.40 7.61 -9.32
C SER A 109 -12.78 8.23 -9.16
N LEU A 110 -13.08 8.76 -7.95
CA LEU A 110 -14.35 9.41 -7.70
C LEU A 110 -14.51 10.68 -8.53
N GLY A 111 -13.41 11.39 -8.74
CA GLY A 111 -13.44 12.64 -9.51
C GLY A 111 -13.36 12.45 -11.01
N GLY A 112 -13.15 11.21 -11.48
CA GLY A 112 -13.05 10.94 -12.91
C GLY A 112 -11.77 11.46 -13.54
N ILE A 113 -10.69 11.56 -12.76
CA ILE A 113 -9.42 12.09 -13.24
C ILE A 113 -8.59 10.97 -13.84
N HIS A 114 -8.39 11.01 -15.15
CA HIS A 114 -7.66 9.98 -15.88
C HIS A 114 -6.77 10.59 -16.95
N ASN A 115 -6.09 11.69 -16.61
CA ASN A 115 -5.23 12.35 -17.58
C ASN A 115 -3.76 12.14 -17.22
N SER A 116 -2.87 12.76 -17.99
CA SER A 116 -1.44 12.53 -17.84
C SER A 116 -0.88 12.99 -16.48
N SER A 117 -1.63 13.80 -15.75
CA SER A 117 -1.19 14.25 -14.42
C SER A 117 -1.77 13.42 -13.30
N SER A 118 -2.55 12.37 -13.61
CA SER A 118 -3.16 11.52 -12.60
C SER A 118 -2.13 10.54 -12.04
N LEU A 119 -2.45 9.99 -10.86
CA LEU A 119 -1.65 8.94 -10.27
C LEU A 119 -1.62 7.70 -11.13
N GLU A 120 -2.72 7.41 -11.82
CA GLU A 120 -2.76 6.25 -12.71
C GLU A 120 -1.74 6.40 -13.82
N ALA A 121 -1.63 7.59 -14.40
CA ALA A 121 -0.65 7.84 -15.44
C ALA A 121 0.77 7.74 -14.90
N GLU A 122 1.01 8.26 -13.69
CA GLU A 122 2.33 8.16 -13.06
C GLU A 122 2.71 6.71 -12.83
N ASP A 123 1.76 5.92 -12.34
CA ASP A 123 2.01 4.50 -12.07
C ASP A 123 2.30 3.75 -13.36
N GLU A 124 1.60 4.09 -14.44
CA GLU A 124 1.84 3.45 -15.72
C GLU A 124 3.24 3.79 -16.25
N LEU A 125 3.67 5.04 -16.07
CA LEU A 125 5.01 5.43 -16.48
C LEU A 125 6.08 4.67 -15.69
N LYS A 126 5.88 4.54 -14.37
CA LYS A 126 6.80 3.79 -13.54
C LYS A 126 6.88 2.33 -13.97
N LYS A 127 5.73 1.75 -14.31
CA LYS A 127 5.68 0.38 -14.79
C LYS A 127 6.47 0.25 -16.10
N GLN A 128 6.30 1.19 -17.02
CA GLN A 128 7.02 1.16 -18.30
C GLN A 128 8.52 1.28 -18.07
N GLU A 129 8.95 2.16 -17.20
CA GLU A 129 10.35 2.30 -16.86
C GLU A 129 10.92 0.99 -16.31
N TYR A 130 10.17 0.35 -15.42
CA TYR A 130 10.60 -0.93 -14.88
C TYR A 130 10.74 -1.98 -15.96
N LEU A 131 9.75 -2.08 -16.86
CA LEU A 131 9.74 -3.12 -17.90
C LEU A 131 10.85 -2.95 -18.92
N PHE A 132 11.26 -1.70 -19.18
CA PHE A 132 12.26 -1.44 -20.22
C PHE A 132 13.68 -1.25 -19.68
N ARG A 133 13.88 -1.31 -18.40
CA ARG A 133 15.24 -1.24 -17.87
C ARG A 133 15.95 -2.57 -18.14
N THR A 134 17.25 -2.52 -18.25
CA THR A 134 18.03 -3.72 -18.58
C THR A 134 18.48 -4.46 -17.32
#